data_5b43849972ae894803212d976d9130c8
#
_entry.id   5b43849972ae894803212d976d9130c8
#
_cell.length_a   1.000
_cell.length_b   1.000
_cell.length_c   1.000
_cell.angle_alpha   90.00
_cell.angle_beta   90.00
_cell.angle_gamma   90.00
#
_symmetry.space_group_name_H-M   'P 1'
#
loop_
_entity.id
_entity.type
_entity.pdbx_description
1 polymer ?
#
loop_
_entity_poly.entity_id
_entity_poly.type
_entity_poly.pdbx_seq_one_letter_code
_entity_poly.pdbx_strand_id
1 'polypeptide(L)'
;MKPGVLLAEFLGTFFLCFAGIGAILSATSAVGGGGGLVAIALAHGLALSVAVNAFGGVSGAHFNPAVTTGMLATGRISASNAVAYIVSQLLGATAAAQACAMIFPATAVAEANLGIPLPAGWASAGTVIGVEIILTFLLMIAIFGTAVDPRGQAVKIGGFGIGLTVAFDILAGGPVTGASMNPARSFGPALIQGHWDWHGFYWVGPIIGAVLAALVYHHVILEKKPA
;
A
#
# COMPACT_ATOMS: atom_id res chain seq x y z
N MET A 1 -19.28 7.31 11.72
CA MET A 1 -18.88 6.20 10.83
C MET A 1 -19.29 4.86 11.45
N LYS A 2 -19.73 3.87 10.64
CA LYS A 2 -20.09 2.53 11.16
C LYS A 2 -18.84 1.75 11.54
N PRO A 3 -18.81 1.00 12.66
CA PRO A 3 -17.65 0.21 13.08
C PRO A 3 -17.15 -0.78 12.01
N GLY A 4 -18.03 -1.38 11.23
CA GLY A 4 -17.68 -2.31 10.16
C GLY A 4 -16.82 -1.68 9.05
N VAL A 5 -16.94 -0.36 8.82
CA VAL A 5 -16.12 0.36 7.84
C VAL A 5 -14.67 0.45 8.31
N LEU A 6 -14.44 0.77 9.58
CA LEU A 6 -13.09 0.82 10.17
C LEU A 6 -12.48 -0.58 10.27
N LEU A 7 -13.28 -1.58 10.61
CA LEU A 7 -12.83 -2.97 10.62
C LEU A 7 -12.40 -3.44 9.22
N ALA A 8 -13.11 -3.03 8.16
CA ALA A 8 -12.74 -3.33 6.78
C ALA A 8 -11.39 -2.71 6.40
N GLU A 9 -11.13 -1.45 6.80
CA GLU A 9 -9.83 -0.79 6.59
C GLU A 9 -8.70 -1.48 7.37
N PHE A 10 -8.97 -1.87 8.62
CA PHE A 10 -8.04 -2.65 9.43
C PHE A 10 -7.69 -3.99 8.77
N LEU A 11 -8.73 -4.79 8.44
CA LEU A 11 -8.53 -6.13 7.87
C LEU A 11 -7.88 -6.08 6.49
N GLY A 12 -8.28 -5.16 5.61
CA GLY A 12 -7.68 -5.03 4.29
C GLY A 12 -6.21 -4.62 4.34
N THR A 13 -5.85 -3.72 5.27
CA THR A 13 -4.44 -3.37 5.49
C THR A 13 -3.68 -4.53 6.13
N PHE A 14 -4.31 -5.26 7.05
CA PHE A 14 -3.73 -6.49 7.60
C PHE A 14 -3.46 -7.52 6.49
N PHE A 15 -4.40 -7.78 5.58
CA PHE A 15 -4.21 -8.71 4.45
C PHE A 15 -2.98 -8.36 3.63
N LEU A 16 -2.90 -7.09 3.19
CA LEU A 16 -1.78 -6.59 2.40
C LEU A 16 -0.45 -6.77 3.13
N CYS A 17 -0.37 -6.30 4.38
CA CYS A 17 0.88 -6.31 5.13
C CYS A 17 1.28 -7.71 5.56
N PHE A 18 0.34 -8.57 5.98
CA PHE A 18 0.63 -9.94 6.39
C PHE A 18 1.19 -10.77 5.21
N ALA A 19 0.52 -10.73 4.06
CA ALA A 19 0.98 -11.45 2.88
C ALA A 19 2.31 -10.91 2.36
N GLY A 20 2.46 -9.59 2.33
CA GLY A 20 3.67 -8.94 1.84
C GLY A 20 4.88 -9.18 2.73
N ILE A 21 4.76 -8.94 4.03
CA ILE A 21 5.83 -9.20 5.01
C ILE A 21 6.15 -10.70 5.04
N GLY A 22 5.12 -11.55 5.07
CA GLY A 22 5.30 -12.99 5.05
C GLY A 22 6.08 -13.49 3.84
N ALA A 23 5.79 -12.94 2.66
CA ALA A 23 6.54 -13.27 1.43
C ALA A 23 7.99 -12.81 1.48
N ILE A 24 8.25 -11.62 2.05
CA ILE A 24 9.63 -11.10 2.24
C ILE A 24 10.40 -12.02 3.20
N LEU A 25 9.81 -12.40 4.33
CA LEU A 25 10.44 -13.29 5.31
C LEU A 25 10.66 -14.70 4.73
N SER A 26 9.71 -15.21 3.94
CA SER A 26 9.84 -16.49 3.25
C SER A 26 10.94 -16.52 2.18
N ALA A 27 11.33 -15.35 1.67
CA ALA A 27 12.41 -15.22 0.70
C ALA A 27 13.81 -15.19 1.34
N THR A 28 13.90 -15.14 2.68
CA THR A 28 15.18 -15.16 3.41
C THR A 28 15.86 -16.52 3.35
N SER A 29 17.18 -16.53 3.48
CA SER A 29 17.96 -17.76 3.55
C SER A 29 17.62 -18.61 4.79
N ALA A 30 17.21 -17.95 5.87
CA ALA A 30 16.81 -18.57 7.14
C ALA A 30 15.57 -19.49 7.03
N VAL A 31 14.75 -19.31 5.96
CA VAL A 31 13.52 -20.12 5.74
C VAL A 31 13.59 -20.94 4.44
N GLY A 32 14.72 -20.87 3.72
CA GLY A 32 14.93 -21.65 2.50
C GLY A 32 15.02 -20.84 1.20
N GLY A 33 14.92 -19.50 1.25
CA GLY A 33 15.27 -18.62 0.12
C GLY A 33 14.34 -18.68 -1.09
N GLY A 34 13.04 -18.96 -0.91
CA GLY A 34 12.12 -19.18 -2.02
C GLY A 34 11.57 -17.92 -2.68
N GLY A 35 11.41 -17.94 -3.99
CA GLY A 35 10.54 -17.04 -4.74
C GLY A 35 11.07 -15.63 -5.10
N GLY A 36 11.95 -15.06 -4.31
CA GLY A 36 12.54 -13.75 -4.60
C GLY A 36 11.53 -12.62 -4.86
N LEU A 37 11.95 -11.61 -5.63
CA LEU A 37 11.16 -10.40 -5.89
C LEU A 37 9.81 -10.68 -6.53
N VAL A 38 9.72 -11.68 -7.42
CA VAL A 38 8.47 -12.03 -8.13
C VAL A 38 7.41 -12.54 -7.14
N ALA A 39 7.80 -13.43 -6.23
CA ALA A 39 6.87 -13.94 -5.22
C ALA A 39 6.42 -12.84 -4.26
N ILE A 40 7.34 -11.96 -3.83
CA ILE A 40 7.03 -10.80 -2.99
C ILE A 40 6.03 -9.88 -3.71
N ALA A 41 6.25 -9.57 -4.97
CA ALA A 41 5.40 -8.71 -5.77
C ALA A 41 3.98 -9.32 -5.92
N LEU A 42 3.91 -10.60 -6.27
CA LEU A 42 2.64 -11.31 -6.41
C LEU A 42 1.89 -11.42 -5.08
N ALA A 43 2.57 -11.70 -3.98
CA ALA A 43 1.92 -11.79 -2.66
C ALA A 43 1.24 -10.48 -2.27
N HIS A 44 1.92 -9.33 -2.41
CA HIS A 44 1.32 -8.02 -2.17
C HIS A 44 0.15 -7.75 -3.12
N GLY A 45 0.37 -7.95 -4.42
CA GLY A 45 -0.64 -7.65 -5.44
C GLY A 45 -1.90 -8.50 -5.30
N LEU A 46 -1.75 -9.82 -5.09
CA LEU A 46 -2.88 -10.73 -4.91
C LEU A 46 -3.63 -10.45 -3.60
N ALA A 47 -2.92 -10.23 -2.50
CA ALA A 47 -3.55 -9.88 -1.23
C ALA A 47 -4.38 -8.60 -1.34
N LEU A 48 -3.83 -7.56 -1.99
CA LEU A 48 -4.57 -6.32 -2.23
C LEU A 48 -5.76 -6.56 -3.15
N SER A 49 -5.60 -7.33 -4.24
CA SER A 49 -6.70 -7.68 -5.15
C SER A 49 -7.87 -8.30 -4.40
N VAL A 50 -7.59 -9.30 -3.55
CA VAL A 50 -8.62 -9.98 -2.76
C VAL A 50 -9.25 -9.02 -1.74
N ALA A 51 -8.45 -8.25 -1.00
CA ALA A 51 -8.94 -7.33 0.00
C ALA A 51 -9.84 -6.22 -0.62
N VAL A 52 -9.46 -5.66 -1.78
CA VAL A 52 -10.28 -4.66 -2.47
C VAL A 52 -11.61 -5.25 -2.91
N ASN A 53 -11.63 -6.46 -3.47
CA ASN A 53 -12.87 -7.12 -3.87
C ASN A 53 -13.75 -7.49 -2.66
N ALA A 54 -13.15 -7.90 -1.53
CA ALA A 54 -13.90 -8.27 -0.34
C ALA A 54 -14.51 -7.06 0.40
N PHE A 55 -13.79 -5.95 0.47
CA PHE A 55 -14.15 -4.82 1.34
C PHE A 55 -14.48 -3.53 0.59
N GLY A 56 -14.28 -3.48 -0.74
CA GLY A 56 -14.54 -2.27 -1.54
C GLY A 56 -15.97 -1.74 -1.41
N GLY A 57 -16.95 -2.64 -1.35
CA GLY A 57 -18.35 -2.28 -1.12
C GLY A 57 -18.67 -1.85 0.32
N VAL A 58 -17.74 -2.04 1.26
CA VAL A 58 -17.93 -1.70 2.69
C VAL A 58 -17.28 -0.37 3.03
N SER A 59 -15.99 -0.19 2.73
CA SER A 59 -15.20 0.99 3.09
C SER A 59 -14.73 1.82 1.90
N GLY A 60 -14.82 1.31 0.69
CA GLY A 60 -14.13 1.84 -0.47
C GLY A 60 -12.69 1.32 -0.61
N ALA A 61 -12.23 0.48 0.34
CA ALA A 61 -10.96 -0.25 0.31
C ALA A 61 -9.73 0.64 0.07
N HIS A 62 -9.52 1.62 0.92
CA HIS A 62 -8.31 2.46 0.83
C HIS A 62 -7.06 1.72 1.26
N PHE A 63 -7.05 1.11 2.46
CA PHE A 63 -5.97 0.32 3.07
C PHE A 63 -4.59 1.01 3.08
N ASN A 64 -4.58 2.32 2.86
CA ASN A 64 -3.37 3.08 2.59
C ASN A 64 -3.58 4.56 2.96
N PRO A 65 -2.78 5.16 3.86
CA PRO A 65 -2.87 6.57 4.20
C PRO A 65 -2.65 7.51 3.01
N ALA A 66 -1.78 7.16 2.05
CA ALA A 66 -1.56 7.98 0.86
C ALA A 66 -2.80 7.98 -0.06
N VAL A 67 -3.43 6.82 -0.28
CA VAL A 67 -4.70 6.70 -1.01
C VAL A 67 -5.79 7.50 -0.30
N THR A 68 -5.91 7.36 1.02
CA THR A 68 -6.88 8.11 1.82
C THR A 68 -6.69 9.62 1.68
N THR A 69 -5.43 10.09 1.65
CA THR A 69 -5.11 11.51 1.45
C THR A 69 -5.47 11.97 0.04
N GLY A 70 -5.22 11.18 -0.99
CA GLY A 70 -5.65 11.49 -2.37
C GLY A 70 -7.18 11.55 -2.51
N MET A 71 -7.91 10.66 -1.85
CA MET A 71 -9.38 10.70 -1.80
C MET A 71 -9.89 11.92 -1.03
N LEU A 72 -9.19 12.34 0.04
CA LEU A 72 -9.50 13.58 0.77
C LEU A 72 -9.28 14.81 -0.11
N ALA A 73 -8.18 14.87 -0.84
CA ALA A 73 -7.84 15.99 -1.72
C ALA A 73 -8.88 16.21 -2.84
N THR A 74 -9.63 15.18 -3.21
CA THR A 74 -10.69 15.24 -4.23
C THR A 74 -12.11 15.25 -3.63
N GLY A 75 -12.24 15.46 -2.31
CA GLY A 75 -13.53 15.58 -1.62
C GLY A 75 -14.34 14.29 -1.51
N ARG A 76 -13.70 13.12 -1.69
CA ARG A 76 -14.37 11.81 -1.66
C ARG A 76 -14.49 11.20 -0.27
N ILE A 77 -13.79 11.77 0.70
CA ILE A 77 -13.87 11.41 2.12
C ILE A 77 -13.76 12.69 2.95
N SER A 78 -14.46 12.78 4.07
CA SER A 78 -14.31 13.91 5.00
C SER A 78 -13.01 13.79 5.80
N ALA A 79 -12.46 14.91 6.27
CA ALA A 79 -11.23 14.93 7.06
C ALA A 79 -11.31 14.05 8.31
N SER A 80 -12.43 14.08 9.04
CA SER A 80 -12.63 13.25 10.23
C SER A 80 -12.63 11.75 9.90
N ASN A 81 -13.26 11.37 8.78
CA ASN A 81 -13.26 9.98 8.32
C ASN A 81 -11.88 9.55 7.82
N ALA A 82 -11.14 10.45 7.14
CA ALA A 82 -9.78 10.18 6.68
C ALA A 82 -8.85 9.86 7.85
N VAL A 83 -8.90 10.65 8.93
CA VAL A 83 -8.12 10.38 10.14
C VAL A 83 -8.47 9.02 10.74
N ALA A 84 -9.76 8.69 10.86
CA ALA A 84 -10.20 7.40 11.40
C ALA A 84 -9.73 6.22 10.52
N TYR A 85 -9.76 6.37 9.19
CA TYR A 85 -9.22 5.38 8.24
C TYR A 85 -7.73 5.17 8.46
N ILE A 86 -6.95 6.26 8.49
CA ILE A 86 -5.50 6.21 8.69
C ILE A 86 -5.14 5.48 9.99
N VAL A 87 -5.82 5.81 11.09
CA VAL A 87 -5.60 5.11 12.38
C VAL A 87 -5.89 3.61 12.25
N SER A 88 -7.01 3.24 11.63
CA SER A 88 -7.39 1.84 11.41
C SER A 88 -6.38 1.09 10.54
N GLN A 89 -5.87 1.73 9.49
CA GLN A 89 -4.85 1.21 8.59
C GLN A 89 -3.51 0.98 9.32
N LEU A 90 -3.07 1.95 10.13
CA LEU A 90 -1.85 1.82 10.94
C LEU A 90 -1.95 0.65 11.93
N LEU A 91 -3.10 0.50 12.59
CA LEU A 91 -3.35 -0.63 13.49
C LEU A 91 -3.35 -1.97 12.75
N GLY A 92 -3.96 -2.05 11.57
CA GLY A 92 -3.98 -3.25 10.74
C GLY A 92 -2.58 -3.68 10.30
N ALA A 93 -1.76 -2.71 9.85
CA ALA A 93 -0.37 -2.96 9.45
C ALA A 93 0.49 -3.41 10.64
N THR A 94 0.30 -2.78 11.81
CA THR A 94 1.03 -3.14 13.04
C THR A 94 0.68 -4.56 13.48
N ALA A 95 -0.62 -4.91 13.48
CA ALA A 95 -1.06 -6.26 13.83
C ALA A 95 -0.51 -7.31 12.87
N ALA A 96 -0.44 -7.01 11.57
CA ALA A 96 0.15 -7.90 10.57
C ALA A 96 1.66 -8.10 10.79
N ALA A 97 2.39 -7.01 11.03
CA ALA A 97 3.82 -7.07 11.32
C ALA A 97 4.10 -7.87 12.60
N GLN A 98 3.33 -7.65 13.66
CA GLN A 98 3.43 -8.41 14.90
C GLN A 98 3.15 -9.91 14.69
N ALA A 99 2.11 -10.24 13.92
CA ALA A 99 1.79 -11.62 13.60
C ALA A 99 2.95 -12.31 12.84
N CYS A 100 3.53 -11.64 11.84
CA CYS A 100 4.70 -12.15 11.11
C CYS A 100 5.92 -12.33 12.04
N ALA A 101 6.19 -11.37 12.94
CA ALA A 101 7.30 -11.47 13.89
C ALA A 101 7.13 -12.66 14.87
N MET A 102 5.90 -13.06 15.16
CA MET A 102 5.62 -14.22 16.02
C MET A 102 5.67 -15.56 15.28
N ILE A 103 5.35 -15.57 13.98
CA ILE A 103 5.25 -16.79 13.16
C ILE A 103 6.62 -17.20 12.60
N PHE A 104 7.42 -16.24 12.16
CA PHE A 104 8.69 -16.51 11.48
C PHE A 104 9.86 -16.61 12.46
N PRO A 105 10.92 -17.39 12.15
CA PRO A 105 12.13 -17.44 12.94
C PRO A 105 12.77 -16.06 13.14
N ALA A 106 13.31 -15.81 14.32
CA ALA A 106 13.99 -14.54 14.62
C ALA A 106 15.13 -14.22 13.65
N THR A 107 15.79 -15.25 13.11
CA THR A 107 16.83 -15.09 12.08
C THR A 107 16.27 -14.55 10.77
N ALA A 108 15.11 -15.00 10.31
CA ALA A 108 14.45 -14.45 9.12
C ALA A 108 13.99 -13.01 9.34
N VAL A 109 13.43 -12.73 10.53
CA VAL A 109 13.02 -11.37 10.94
C VAL A 109 14.21 -10.42 10.93
N ALA A 110 15.35 -10.85 11.47
CA ALA A 110 16.58 -10.04 11.48
C ALA A 110 17.18 -9.85 10.08
N GLU A 111 17.24 -10.92 9.27
CA GLU A 111 17.79 -10.87 7.90
C GLU A 111 17.03 -9.87 7.01
N ALA A 112 15.69 -9.83 7.11
CA ALA A 112 14.86 -9.00 6.28
C ALA A 112 14.31 -7.74 6.97
N ASN A 113 14.79 -7.40 8.17
CA ASN A 113 14.27 -6.29 8.97
C ASN A 113 12.73 -6.28 9.04
N LEU A 114 12.12 -7.45 9.25
CA LEU A 114 10.66 -7.63 9.27
C LEU A 114 9.96 -7.05 8.03
N GLY A 115 10.66 -6.95 6.89
CA GLY A 115 10.12 -6.42 5.66
C GLY A 115 9.92 -4.90 5.65
N ILE A 116 10.62 -4.14 6.49
CA ILE A 116 10.67 -2.67 6.39
C ILE A 116 11.19 -2.30 5.00
N PRO A 117 10.51 -1.42 4.25
CA PRO A 117 11.07 -0.92 3.00
C PRO A 117 12.30 -0.06 3.30
N LEU A 118 13.40 -0.42 2.69
CA LEU A 118 14.66 0.31 2.80
C LEU A 118 15.23 0.56 1.42
N PRO A 119 15.89 1.71 1.20
CA PRO A 119 16.49 2.02 -0.08
C PRO A 119 17.75 1.18 -0.34
N ALA A 120 18.05 0.96 -1.61
CA ALA A 120 19.34 0.45 -2.02
C ALA A 120 20.48 1.38 -1.55
N GLY A 121 21.63 0.82 -1.21
CA GLY A 121 22.75 1.58 -0.65
C GLY A 121 23.28 2.73 -1.52
N TRP A 122 22.93 2.74 -2.82
CA TRP A 122 23.27 3.81 -3.76
C TRP A 122 22.16 4.87 -3.92
N ALA A 123 20.95 4.61 -3.38
CA ALA A 123 19.81 5.50 -3.56
C ALA A 123 19.90 6.71 -2.62
N SER A 124 19.80 7.90 -3.18
CA SER A 124 19.72 9.15 -2.42
C SER A 124 18.30 9.39 -1.90
N ALA A 125 18.13 10.33 -0.97
CA ALA A 125 16.82 10.77 -0.50
C ALA A 125 15.92 11.25 -1.64
N GLY A 126 16.47 11.97 -2.61
CA GLY A 126 15.77 12.40 -3.81
C GLY A 126 15.31 11.21 -4.67
N THR A 127 16.15 10.18 -4.79
CA THR A 127 15.79 8.93 -5.48
C THR A 127 14.62 8.23 -4.80
N VAL A 128 14.66 8.10 -3.48
CA VAL A 128 13.58 7.45 -2.72
C VAL A 128 12.26 8.20 -2.89
N ILE A 129 12.27 9.52 -2.67
CA ILE A 129 11.06 10.33 -2.83
C ILE A 129 10.53 10.24 -4.26
N GLY A 130 11.40 10.40 -5.27
CA GLY A 130 11.00 10.38 -6.67
C GLY A 130 10.38 9.04 -7.10
N VAL A 131 10.99 7.93 -6.71
CA VAL A 131 10.46 6.59 -7.00
C VAL A 131 9.12 6.38 -6.30
N GLU A 132 9.02 6.65 -5.00
CA GLU A 132 7.77 6.49 -4.25
C GLU A 132 6.64 7.40 -4.78
N ILE A 133 6.96 8.61 -5.28
CA ILE A 133 5.98 9.46 -5.99
C ILE A 133 5.47 8.74 -7.24
N ILE A 134 6.37 8.23 -8.09
CA ILE A 134 5.99 7.59 -9.35
C ILE A 134 5.13 6.35 -9.10
N LEU A 135 5.57 5.45 -8.23
CA LEU A 135 4.84 4.21 -7.93
C LEU A 135 3.44 4.51 -7.37
N THR A 136 3.35 5.43 -6.40
CA THR A 136 2.06 5.75 -5.79
C THR A 136 1.17 6.55 -6.75
N PHE A 137 1.75 7.34 -7.66
CA PHE A 137 1.02 7.98 -8.73
C PHE A 137 0.36 6.93 -9.65
N LEU A 138 1.09 5.91 -10.09
CA LEU A 138 0.56 4.83 -10.91
C LEU A 138 -0.53 4.05 -10.19
N LEU A 139 -0.31 3.70 -8.92
CA LEU A 139 -1.32 3.06 -8.08
C LEU A 139 -2.62 3.90 -8.01
N MET A 140 -2.51 5.19 -7.79
CA MET A 140 -3.68 6.05 -7.64
C MET A 140 -4.40 6.27 -8.98
N ILE A 141 -3.69 6.32 -10.10
CA ILE A 141 -4.29 6.30 -11.45
C ILE A 141 -5.11 5.02 -11.65
N ALA A 142 -4.57 3.86 -11.28
CA ALA A 142 -5.29 2.59 -11.37
C ALA A 142 -6.55 2.58 -10.48
N ILE A 143 -6.45 3.09 -9.25
CA ILE A 143 -7.60 3.21 -8.34
C ILE A 143 -8.70 4.09 -8.94
N PHE A 144 -8.33 5.28 -9.42
CA PHE A 144 -9.32 6.17 -10.05
C PHE A 144 -9.92 5.55 -11.30
N GLY A 145 -9.09 4.97 -12.16
CA GLY A 145 -9.52 4.39 -13.43
C GLY A 145 -10.40 3.16 -13.27
N THR A 146 -10.23 2.36 -12.23
CA THR A 146 -10.95 1.08 -12.08
C THR A 146 -12.03 1.09 -11.01
N ALA A 147 -11.89 1.94 -9.98
CA ALA A 147 -12.79 1.94 -8.83
C ALA A 147 -13.58 3.24 -8.65
N VAL A 148 -13.12 4.36 -9.23
CA VAL A 148 -13.76 5.67 -9.07
C VAL A 148 -14.49 6.11 -10.32
N ASP A 149 -13.88 5.94 -11.50
CA ASP A 149 -14.47 6.28 -12.79
C ASP A 149 -15.55 5.27 -13.17
N PRO A 150 -16.80 5.70 -13.41
CA PRO A 150 -17.88 4.79 -13.81
C PRO A 150 -17.56 3.98 -15.08
N ARG A 151 -16.76 4.54 -16.00
CA ARG A 151 -16.34 3.85 -17.24
C ARG A 151 -15.46 2.63 -16.91
N GLY A 152 -14.52 2.77 -15.95
CA GLY A 152 -13.66 1.69 -15.50
C GLY A 152 -14.40 0.70 -14.62
N GLN A 153 -15.31 1.17 -13.77
CA GLN A 153 -16.16 0.28 -12.94
C GLN A 153 -16.99 -0.67 -13.80
N ALA A 154 -17.41 -0.24 -14.99
CA ALA A 154 -18.17 -1.07 -15.91
C ALA A 154 -17.38 -2.31 -16.40
N VAL A 155 -16.05 -2.25 -16.42
CA VAL A 155 -15.18 -3.36 -16.83
C VAL A 155 -15.07 -4.45 -15.74
N LYS A 156 -15.40 -4.13 -14.49
CA LYS A 156 -15.47 -5.06 -13.34
C LYS A 156 -14.15 -5.76 -12.98
N ILE A 157 -13.00 -5.18 -13.30
CA ILE A 157 -11.69 -5.71 -12.89
C ILE A 157 -11.12 -5.04 -11.63
N GLY A 158 -11.78 -4.01 -11.11
CA GLY A 158 -11.47 -3.19 -9.94
C GLY A 158 -10.28 -3.63 -9.11
N GLY A 159 -10.54 -4.45 -8.10
CA GLY A 159 -9.51 -4.91 -7.17
C GLY A 159 -8.36 -5.66 -7.85
N PHE A 160 -8.61 -6.42 -8.90
CA PHE A 160 -7.56 -7.14 -9.62
C PHE A 160 -6.60 -6.17 -10.33
N GLY A 161 -7.12 -5.15 -11.01
CA GLY A 161 -6.30 -4.13 -11.65
C GLY A 161 -5.42 -3.35 -10.65
N ILE A 162 -6.01 -2.98 -9.49
CA ILE A 162 -5.29 -2.27 -8.42
C ILE A 162 -4.17 -3.15 -7.85
N GLY A 163 -4.43 -4.42 -7.57
CA GLY A 163 -3.42 -5.33 -7.06
C GLY A 163 -2.31 -5.63 -8.07
N LEU A 164 -2.62 -5.80 -9.35
CA LEU A 164 -1.60 -5.96 -10.40
C LEU A 164 -0.70 -4.72 -10.51
N THR A 165 -1.25 -3.52 -10.29
CA THR A 165 -0.43 -2.29 -10.24
C THR A 165 0.60 -2.38 -9.11
N VAL A 166 0.20 -2.77 -7.90
CA VAL A 166 1.16 -2.98 -6.81
C VAL A 166 2.19 -4.05 -7.16
N ALA A 167 1.79 -5.12 -7.85
CA ALA A 167 2.73 -6.16 -8.25
C ALA A 167 3.80 -5.64 -9.22
N PHE A 168 3.42 -4.93 -10.30
CA PHE A 168 4.42 -4.39 -11.23
C PHE A 168 5.23 -3.24 -10.62
N ASP A 169 4.65 -2.43 -9.75
CA ASP A 169 5.36 -1.39 -9.01
C ASP A 169 6.46 -1.97 -8.12
N ILE A 170 6.19 -3.10 -7.44
CA ILE A 170 7.22 -3.80 -6.66
C ILE A 170 8.30 -4.38 -7.56
N LEU A 171 7.94 -4.94 -8.72
CA LEU A 171 8.93 -5.44 -9.67
C LEU A 171 9.86 -4.34 -10.18
N ALA A 172 9.32 -3.14 -10.43
CA ALA A 172 10.07 -2.00 -10.93
C ALA A 172 10.86 -1.25 -9.84
N GLY A 173 10.21 -0.93 -8.73
CA GLY A 173 10.75 -0.07 -7.67
C GLY A 173 11.33 -0.81 -6.48
N GLY A 174 10.97 -2.08 -6.28
CA GLY A 174 11.43 -2.88 -5.15
C GLY A 174 12.94 -2.89 -4.95
N PRO A 175 13.74 -3.13 -6.00
CA PRO A 175 15.19 -3.09 -5.91
C PRO A 175 15.77 -1.71 -5.60
N VAL A 176 15.00 -0.63 -5.71
CA VAL A 176 15.46 0.75 -5.52
C VAL A 176 15.08 1.28 -4.13
N THR A 177 13.80 1.12 -3.73
CA THR A 177 13.26 1.72 -2.49
C THR A 177 12.61 0.71 -1.57
N GLY A 178 12.46 -0.55 -1.98
CA GLY A 178 11.58 -1.49 -1.33
C GLY A 178 10.10 -1.32 -1.72
N ALA A 179 9.78 -0.35 -2.59
CA ALA A 179 8.46 -0.08 -3.18
C ALA A 179 7.32 -0.10 -2.15
N SER A 180 7.27 0.90 -1.30
CA SER A 180 6.26 0.97 -0.24
C SER A 180 4.89 1.37 -0.77
N MET A 181 4.80 2.52 -1.47
CA MET A 181 3.54 3.15 -1.94
C MET A 181 2.51 3.40 -0.84
N ASN A 182 2.81 3.02 0.41
CA ASN A 182 1.83 2.94 1.48
C ASN A 182 2.46 3.24 2.85
N PRO A 183 2.19 4.40 3.45
CA PRO A 183 2.72 4.74 4.76
C PRO A 183 2.39 3.73 5.86
N ALA A 184 1.21 3.10 5.85
CA ALA A 184 0.85 2.09 6.85
C ALA A 184 1.68 0.80 6.67
N ARG A 185 1.93 0.39 5.42
CA ARG A 185 2.77 -0.77 5.10
C ARG A 185 4.22 -0.56 5.59
N SER A 186 4.71 0.67 5.58
CA SER A 186 6.03 0.99 6.14
C SER A 186 6.00 1.11 7.66
N PHE A 187 4.92 1.68 8.21
CA PHE A 187 4.78 1.97 9.63
C PHE A 187 4.74 0.71 10.50
N GLY A 188 3.92 -0.29 10.12
CA GLY A 188 3.71 -1.48 10.93
C GLY A 188 5.01 -2.19 11.32
N PRO A 189 5.84 -2.63 10.36
CA PRO A 189 7.11 -3.28 10.67
C PRO A 189 8.12 -2.33 11.32
N ALA A 190 8.15 -1.04 10.97
CA ALA A 190 9.02 -0.06 11.60
C ALA A 190 8.73 0.09 13.09
N LEU A 191 7.45 0.13 13.48
CA LEU A 191 7.02 0.21 14.87
C LEU A 191 7.44 -1.04 15.68
N ILE A 192 7.23 -2.24 15.12
CA ILE A 192 7.54 -3.50 15.80
C ILE A 192 9.05 -3.69 15.96
N GLN A 193 9.85 -3.28 14.97
CA GLN A 193 11.32 -3.38 15.03
C GLN A 193 11.99 -2.21 15.75
N GLY A 194 11.28 -1.10 16.01
CA GLY A 194 11.87 0.13 16.51
C GLY A 194 12.85 0.79 15.53
N HIS A 195 12.73 0.49 14.22
CA HIS A 195 13.64 0.95 13.17
C HIS A 195 12.93 2.00 12.30
N TRP A 196 13.38 3.25 12.36
CA TRP A 196 12.73 4.41 11.77
C TRP A 196 13.56 5.09 10.68
N ASP A 197 14.68 4.51 10.27
CA ASP A 197 15.51 5.06 9.21
C ASP A 197 14.71 5.18 7.91
N TRP A 198 14.84 6.31 7.24
CA TRP A 198 14.13 6.64 6.01
C TRP A 198 12.59 6.72 6.13
N HIS A 199 12.01 6.47 7.30
CA HIS A 199 10.56 6.34 7.45
C HIS A 199 9.77 7.55 6.93
N GLY A 200 10.25 8.77 7.16
CA GLY A 200 9.61 10.00 6.68
C GLY A 200 9.44 10.06 5.15
N PHE A 201 10.38 9.49 4.41
CA PHE A 201 10.33 9.49 2.94
C PHE A 201 9.20 8.59 2.41
N TYR A 202 8.88 7.50 3.12
CA TYR A 202 7.77 6.60 2.82
C TYR A 202 6.39 7.14 3.24
N TRP A 203 6.34 8.34 3.80
CA TRP A 203 5.13 9.14 3.94
C TRP A 203 5.08 10.22 2.87
N VAL A 204 6.13 11.00 2.73
CA VAL A 204 6.17 12.17 1.84
C VAL A 204 6.01 11.76 0.38
N GLY A 205 6.82 10.82 -0.12
CA GLY A 205 6.76 10.35 -1.51
C GLY A 205 5.38 9.81 -1.89
N PRO A 206 4.85 8.79 -1.17
CA PRO A 206 3.55 8.22 -1.47
C PRO A 206 2.40 9.24 -1.40
N ILE A 207 2.37 10.13 -0.40
CA ILE A 207 1.31 11.15 -0.29
C ILE A 207 1.33 12.10 -1.47
N ILE A 208 2.51 12.60 -1.86
CA ILE A 208 2.64 13.49 -3.03
C ILE A 208 2.16 12.76 -4.30
N GLY A 209 2.62 11.53 -4.53
CA GLY A 209 2.21 10.75 -5.70
C GLY A 209 0.71 10.52 -5.77
N ALA A 210 0.09 10.11 -4.66
CA ALA A 210 -1.35 9.89 -4.59
C ALA A 210 -2.16 11.17 -4.83
N VAL A 211 -1.78 12.28 -4.20
CA VAL A 211 -2.49 13.56 -4.36
C VAL A 211 -2.37 14.07 -5.79
N LEU A 212 -1.18 14.05 -6.38
CA LEU A 212 -0.99 14.49 -7.76
C LEU A 212 -1.83 13.65 -8.74
N ALA A 213 -1.79 12.32 -8.62
CA ALA A 213 -2.58 11.45 -9.49
C ALA A 213 -4.08 11.66 -9.31
N ALA A 214 -4.55 11.77 -8.06
CA ALA A 214 -5.95 12.02 -7.75
C ALA A 214 -6.44 13.34 -8.37
N LEU A 215 -5.67 14.41 -8.25
CA LEU A 215 -6.00 15.71 -8.84
C LEU A 215 -5.99 15.67 -10.37
N VAL A 216 -4.96 15.06 -10.97
CA VAL A 216 -4.88 14.88 -12.44
C VAL A 216 -6.08 14.09 -12.93
N TYR A 217 -6.37 12.94 -12.33
CA TYR A 217 -7.51 12.12 -12.77
C TYR A 217 -8.84 12.85 -12.59
N HIS A 218 -9.04 13.46 -11.41
CA HIS A 218 -10.30 14.13 -11.06
C HIS A 218 -10.61 15.33 -11.94
N HIS A 219 -9.61 16.16 -12.29
CA HIS A 219 -9.83 17.41 -13.00
C HIS A 219 -9.63 17.31 -14.51
N VAL A 220 -8.83 16.35 -14.98
CA VAL A 220 -8.44 16.26 -16.39
C VAL A 220 -9.04 15.04 -17.08
N ILE A 221 -9.08 13.87 -16.41
CA ILE A 221 -9.46 12.61 -17.06
C ILE A 221 -10.92 12.24 -16.80
N LEU A 222 -11.41 12.46 -15.57
CA LEU A 222 -12.76 12.10 -15.19
C LEU A 222 -13.77 13.00 -15.90
N GLU A 223 -14.66 12.39 -16.68
CA GLU A 223 -15.74 13.14 -17.32
C GLU A 223 -16.67 13.75 -16.27
N LYS A 224 -16.87 15.06 -16.38
CA LYS A 224 -17.91 15.75 -15.60
C LYS A 224 -19.24 15.37 -16.21
N LYS A 225 -20.17 14.85 -15.40
CA LYS A 225 -21.56 14.70 -15.86
C LYS A 225 -22.04 16.08 -16.34
N PRO A 226 -22.67 16.18 -17.51
CA PRO A 226 -23.34 17.41 -17.90
C PRO A 226 -24.32 17.80 -16.76
N ALA A 227 -24.32 19.10 -16.43
CA ALA A 227 -25.18 19.68 -15.40
C ALA A 227 -26.66 19.53 -15.77
#